data_c6664c00018dea1730432fc87467b54b
#
_entry.id   c6664c00018dea1730432fc87467b54b
#
_cell.length_a   1.000
_cell.length_b   1.000
_cell.length_c   1.000
_cell.angle_alpha   90.00
_cell.angle_beta   90.00
_cell.angle_gamma   90.00
#
_symmetry.space_group_name_H-M   'P 1'
#
loop_
_entity.id
_entity.type
_entity.pdbx_description
1 polymer ?
#
loop_
_entity_poly.entity_id
_entity_poly.type
_entity_poly.pdbx_seq_one_letter_code
_entity_poly.pdbx_strand_id
1 'polypeptide(L)'
;MMKKLLLVVLDGLGDRPNPQLNGETPLQAAYRPNLNALVSAGMGGMMYPVRKGLVCGSDTSHLSLLGYDPEKVYTGRGPFEAMGLGIVSRPGDIAFRANFATRDLKGMIVDRRAGRDISPILQAGQSKLSFSMNGTEF
;
A
#
# COMPACT_ATOMS: atom_id res chain seq x y z
N MET A 1 11.04 13.71 33.44
CA MET A 1 9.81 13.63 32.63
C MET A 1 10.11 12.84 31.36
N MET A 2 9.39 11.76 31.08
CA MET A 2 9.60 10.94 29.87
C MET A 2 9.01 11.67 28.67
N LYS A 3 9.83 11.98 27.66
CA LYS A 3 9.36 12.59 26.40
C LYS A 3 8.60 11.52 25.60
N LYS A 4 7.43 11.87 25.08
CA LYS A 4 6.64 11.00 24.19
C LYS A 4 6.84 11.45 22.75
N LEU A 5 6.95 10.51 21.83
CA LEU A 5 7.02 10.73 20.39
C LEU A 5 5.73 10.21 19.76
N LEU A 6 5.13 10.99 18.86
CA LEU A 6 4.00 10.60 18.04
C LEU A 6 4.38 10.76 16.57
N LEU A 7 4.35 9.68 15.81
CA LEU A 7 4.48 9.69 14.36
C LEU A 7 3.09 9.57 13.74
N VAL A 8 2.70 10.57 12.94
CA VAL A 8 1.45 10.54 12.18
C VAL A 8 1.78 10.52 10.69
N VAL A 9 1.36 9.46 10.00
CA VAL A 9 1.54 9.30 8.55
C VAL A 9 0.22 9.53 7.85
N LEU A 10 0.16 10.55 6.99
CA LEU A 10 -0.98 10.82 6.11
C LEU A 10 -0.66 10.20 4.74
N ASP A 11 -0.98 8.91 4.62
CA ASP A 11 -0.68 8.15 3.39
C ASP A 11 -1.55 8.60 2.23
N GLY A 12 -0.94 8.74 1.04
CA GLY A 12 -1.63 9.15 -0.18
C GLY A 12 -2.06 10.63 -0.24
N LEU A 13 -1.53 11.48 0.64
CA LEU A 13 -1.91 12.90 0.71
C LEU A 13 -1.33 13.73 -0.45
N GLY A 14 -0.15 13.37 -0.94
CA GLY A 14 0.52 14.09 -2.02
C GLY A 14 -0.18 13.91 -3.37
N ASP A 15 -0.43 15.01 -4.07
CA ASP A 15 -1.03 14.99 -5.40
C ASP A 15 -0.55 16.19 -6.23
N ARG A 16 -0.95 16.23 -7.49
CA ARG A 16 -0.65 17.32 -8.43
C ARG A 16 -1.72 18.40 -8.40
N PRO A 17 -1.38 19.63 -8.82
CA PRO A 17 -2.38 20.68 -9.06
C PRO A 17 -3.49 20.19 -10.00
N ASN A 18 -4.75 20.50 -9.64
CA ASN A 18 -5.92 20.07 -10.39
C ASN A 18 -6.68 21.30 -10.93
N PRO A 19 -6.97 21.38 -12.24
CA PRO A 19 -7.74 22.49 -12.80
C PRO A 19 -9.10 22.69 -12.15
N GLN A 20 -9.76 21.61 -11.70
CA GLN A 20 -11.04 21.69 -10.99
C GLN A 20 -10.92 22.32 -9.59
N LEU A 21 -9.72 22.43 -9.07
CA LEU A 21 -9.38 23.08 -7.80
C LEU A 21 -8.64 24.41 -8.02
N ASN A 22 -8.91 25.10 -9.11
CA ASN A 22 -8.26 26.36 -9.49
C ASN A 22 -6.73 26.26 -9.59
N GLY A 23 -6.22 25.10 -9.98
CA GLY A 23 -4.77 24.85 -10.07
C GLY A 23 -4.10 24.55 -8.73
N GLU A 24 -4.85 24.34 -7.68
CA GLU A 24 -4.34 23.90 -6.38
C GLU A 24 -4.28 22.38 -6.29
N THR A 25 -3.41 21.85 -5.41
CA THR A 25 -3.47 20.44 -5.01
C THR A 25 -4.67 20.22 -4.07
N PRO A 26 -5.20 18.99 -3.95
CA PRO A 26 -6.27 18.68 -2.98
C PRO A 26 -5.92 19.12 -1.56
N LEU A 27 -4.66 18.97 -1.15
CA LEU A 27 -4.21 19.43 0.15
C LEU A 27 -4.26 20.95 0.28
N GLN A 28 -3.91 21.70 -0.76
CA GLN A 28 -3.98 23.15 -0.75
C GLN A 28 -5.42 23.66 -0.69
N ALA A 29 -6.33 23.03 -1.43
CA ALA A 29 -7.75 23.39 -1.46
C ALA A 29 -8.51 22.98 -0.18
N ALA A 30 -8.03 21.99 0.56
CA ALA A 30 -8.70 21.48 1.76
C ALA A 30 -8.66 22.47 2.93
N TYR A 31 -9.72 22.49 3.74
CA TYR A 31 -9.73 23.20 5.01
C TYR A 31 -8.87 22.48 6.06
N ARG A 32 -7.72 23.05 6.42
CA ARG A 32 -6.68 22.38 7.23
C ARG A 32 -6.06 23.26 8.32
N PRO A 33 -6.85 23.92 9.17
CA PRO A 33 -6.32 24.87 10.16
C PRO A 33 -5.34 24.22 11.15
N ASN A 34 -5.61 23.00 11.58
CA ASN A 34 -4.78 22.29 12.54
C ASN A 34 -3.42 21.89 11.95
N LEU A 35 -3.40 21.40 10.70
CA LEU A 35 -2.14 21.09 10.00
C LEU A 35 -1.32 22.37 9.78
N ASN A 36 -1.96 23.47 9.39
CA ASN A 36 -1.30 24.75 9.23
C ASN A 36 -0.69 25.24 10.56
N ALA A 37 -1.42 25.13 11.66
CA ALA A 37 -0.92 25.50 12.99
C ALA A 37 0.29 24.65 13.40
N LEU A 38 0.25 23.34 13.17
CA LEU A 38 1.39 22.46 13.46
C LEU A 38 2.64 22.82 12.65
N VAL A 39 2.48 23.05 11.34
CA VAL A 39 3.59 23.44 10.46
C VAL A 39 4.16 24.80 10.85
N SER A 40 3.29 25.76 11.21
CA SER A 40 3.74 27.09 11.65
C SER A 40 4.50 27.07 12.98
N ALA A 41 4.19 26.13 13.85
CA ALA A 41 4.86 25.97 15.15
C ALA A 41 6.10 25.06 15.10
N GLY A 42 6.29 24.34 14.00
CA GLY A 42 7.35 23.36 13.83
C GLY A 42 8.32 23.67 12.70
N MET A 43 9.02 22.65 12.25
CA MET A 43 9.86 22.68 11.07
C MET A 43 9.26 21.78 10.00
N GLY A 44 9.22 22.23 8.75
CA GLY A 44 8.73 21.48 7.61
C GLY A 44 9.83 21.30 6.56
N GLY A 45 9.64 20.31 5.68
CA GLY A 45 10.56 20.06 4.58
C GLY A 45 10.02 19.02 3.61
N MET A 46 10.77 18.80 2.52
CA MET A 46 10.49 17.76 1.53
C MET A 46 11.37 16.54 1.82
N MET A 47 10.77 15.37 1.70
CA MET A 47 11.47 14.11 1.92
C MET A 47 11.19 13.15 0.77
N TYR A 48 12.21 12.43 0.35
CA TYR A 48 12.04 11.23 -0.46
C TYR A 48 11.91 10.03 0.48
N PRO A 49 10.76 9.32 0.50
CA PRO A 49 10.57 8.22 1.45
C PRO A 49 11.63 7.13 1.35
N VAL A 50 12.12 6.82 0.17
CA VAL A 50 13.23 5.89 -0.04
C VAL A 50 14.42 6.63 -0.64
N ARG A 51 14.34 7.00 -1.91
CA ARG A 51 15.37 7.81 -2.58
C ARG A 51 14.80 8.57 -3.77
N LYS A 52 15.52 9.59 -4.21
CA LYS A 52 15.14 10.39 -5.38
C LYS A 52 15.00 9.51 -6.63
N GLY A 53 13.91 9.71 -7.38
CA GLY A 53 13.64 9.03 -8.64
C GLY A 53 13.02 7.63 -8.50
N LEU A 54 12.83 7.11 -7.27
CA LEU A 54 12.15 5.85 -7.05
C LEU A 54 10.66 6.11 -6.79
N VAL A 55 9.80 5.41 -7.54
CA VAL A 55 8.37 5.37 -7.25
C VAL A 55 8.14 4.39 -6.11
N CYS A 56 7.73 4.90 -4.97
CA CYS A 56 7.54 4.12 -3.76
C CYS A 56 6.08 3.67 -3.61
N GLY A 57 5.88 2.44 -3.12
CA GLY A 57 4.61 2.01 -2.55
C GLY A 57 4.52 2.36 -1.06
N SER A 58 3.34 2.24 -0.47
CA SER A 58 3.17 2.45 0.98
C SER A 58 4.04 1.50 1.81
N ASP A 59 4.19 0.26 1.36
CA ASP A 59 5.02 -0.78 1.97
C ASP A 59 6.51 -0.36 2.08
N THR A 60 7.13 0.00 0.96
CA THR A 60 8.53 0.43 0.93
C THR A 60 8.74 1.76 1.65
N SER A 61 7.78 2.68 1.56
CA SER A 61 7.83 3.95 2.28
C SER A 61 7.76 3.77 3.80
N HIS A 62 6.85 2.92 4.30
CA HIS A 62 6.77 2.63 5.74
C HIS A 62 8.00 1.93 6.27
N LEU A 63 8.58 0.98 5.53
CA LEU A 63 9.86 0.36 5.90
C LEU A 63 10.94 1.42 6.10
N SER A 64 11.08 2.33 5.14
CA SER A 64 12.08 3.39 5.20
C SER A 64 11.84 4.35 6.37
N LEU A 65 10.57 4.76 6.60
CA LEU A 65 10.20 5.62 7.73
C LEU A 65 10.53 4.98 9.09
N LEU A 66 10.46 3.66 9.17
CA LEU A 66 10.79 2.89 10.36
C LEU A 66 12.30 2.55 10.48
N GLY A 67 13.12 3.04 9.55
CA GLY A 67 14.58 2.88 9.59
C GLY A 67 15.12 1.63 8.90
N TYR A 68 14.29 0.89 8.18
CA TYR A 68 14.74 -0.23 7.37
C TYR A 68 15.13 0.24 5.97
N ASP A 69 16.12 -0.42 5.38
CA ASP A 69 16.48 -0.21 3.98
C ASP A 69 15.61 -1.10 3.06
N PRO A 70 14.61 -0.55 2.35
CA PRO A 70 13.70 -1.37 1.55
C PRO A 70 14.42 -2.11 0.41
N GLU A 71 15.52 -1.58 -0.11
CA GLU A 71 16.27 -2.22 -1.19
C GLU A 71 16.95 -3.52 -0.73
N LYS A 72 17.16 -3.67 0.59
CA LYS A 72 17.75 -4.88 1.18
C LYS A 72 16.73 -5.84 1.77
N VAL A 73 15.64 -5.32 2.33
CA VAL A 73 14.72 -6.16 3.14
C VAL A 73 13.38 -6.40 2.48
N TYR A 74 13.02 -5.66 1.42
CA TYR A 74 11.72 -5.81 0.80
C TYR A 74 11.67 -6.99 -0.17
N THR A 75 10.88 -7.98 0.17
CA THR A 75 10.70 -9.22 -0.62
C THR A 75 9.35 -9.27 -1.35
N GLY A 76 8.61 -8.18 -1.38
CA GLY A 76 7.29 -8.10 -1.98
C GLY A 76 6.17 -7.98 -0.94
N ARG A 77 4.95 -7.73 -1.40
CA ARG A 77 3.77 -7.53 -0.54
C ARG A 77 3.26 -8.80 0.13
N GLY A 78 3.41 -9.94 -0.52
CA GLY A 78 2.89 -11.21 -0.03
C GLY A 78 3.32 -11.52 1.40
N PRO A 79 4.63 -11.52 1.72
CA PRO A 79 5.13 -11.77 3.07
C PRO A 79 4.59 -10.80 4.12
N PHE A 80 4.48 -9.50 3.80
CA PHE A 80 3.96 -8.50 4.75
C PHE A 80 2.49 -8.71 5.05
N GLU A 81 1.68 -9.01 4.03
CA GLU A 81 0.26 -9.30 4.24
C GLU A 81 0.05 -10.61 5.00
N ALA A 82 0.85 -11.64 4.69
CA ALA A 82 0.83 -12.90 5.43
C ALA A 82 1.14 -12.68 6.93
N MET A 83 2.19 -11.93 7.24
CA MET A 83 2.52 -11.56 8.63
C MET A 83 1.41 -10.76 9.31
N GLY A 84 0.81 -9.81 8.60
CA GLY A 84 -0.31 -9.00 9.12
C GLY A 84 -1.55 -9.83 9.44
N LEU A 85 -1.75 -10.95 8.75
CA LEU A 85 -2.81 -11.93 9.00
C LEU A 85 -2.43 -12.98 10.06
N GLY A 86 -1.25 -12.88 10.66
CA GLY A 86 -0.75 -13.86 11.64
C GLY A 86 -0.29 -15.19 11.02
N ILE A 87 -0.10 -15.25 9.70
CA ILE A 87 0.44 -16.44 9.04
C ILE A 87 1.94 -16.54 9.33
N VAL A 88 2.32 -17.63 9.96
CA VAL A 88 3.73 -17.90 10.26
C VAL A 88 4.42 -18.44 9.03
N SER A 89 5.33 -17.66 8.46
CA SER A 89 6.19 -18.09 7.34
C SER A 89 7.46 -18.77 7.84
N ARG A 90 7.88 -19.82 7.15
CA ARG A 90 9.12 -20.57 7.42
C ARG A 90 10.15 -20.27 6.33
N PRO A 91 11.44 -20.47 6.59
CA PRO A 91 12.46 -20.41 5.54
C PRO A 91 12.11 -21.33 4.37
N GLY A 92 12.05 -20.76 3.16
CA GLY A 92 11.66 -21.47 1.95
C GLY A 92 10.21 -21.29 1.53
N ASP A 93 9.33 -20.76 2.38
CA ASP A 93 7.95 -20.42 2.01
C ASP A 93 7.93 -19.25 1.03
N ILE A 94 7.03 -19.33 0.05
CA ILE A 94 6.76 -18.27 -0.92
C ILE A 94 5.34 -17.73 -0.67
N ALA A 95 5.23 -16.45 -0.34
CA ALA A 95 3.95 -15.80 -0.12
C ALA A 95 3.59 -14.91 -1.30
N PHE A 96 2.44 -15.17 -1.92
CA PHE A 96 1.88 -14.36 -2.99
C PHE A 96 0.71 -13.52 -2.49
N ARG A 97 0.66 -12.28 -2.94
CA ARG A 97 -0.57 -11.51 -2.87
C ARG A 97 -1.39 -11.77 -4.11
N ALA A 98 -2.61 -12.28 -3.94
CA ALA A 98 -3.57 -12.50 -5.01
C ALA A 98 -4.73 -11.50 -4.95
N ASN A 99 -5.29 -11.16 -6.10
CA ASN A 99 -6.52 -10.39 -6.22
C ASN A 99 -7.47 -11.13 -7.16
N PHE A 100 -8.75 -11.06 -6.87
CA PHE A 100 -9.77 -11.46 -7.84
C PHE A 100 -9.88 -10.44 -8.96
N ALA A 101 -10.17 -10.93 -10.16
CA ALA A 101 -10.36 -10.11 -11.35
C ALA A 101 -11.62 -10.57 -12.09
N THR A 102 -12.26 -9.65 -12.78
CA THR A 102 -13.36 -9.96 -13.69
C THR A 102 -12.82 -10.21 -15.09
N ARG A 103 -13.27 -11.28 -15.73
CA ARG A 103 -12.99 -11.56 -17.14
C ARG A 103 -14.27 -11.59 -17.96
N ASP A 104 -14.18 -11.25 -19.23
CA ASP A 104 -15.28 -11.40 -20.20
C ASP A 104 -15.40 -12.85 -20.70
N LEU A 105 -16.40 -13.08 -21.56
CA LEU A 105 -16.64 -14.39 -22.17
C LEU A 105 -15.50 -14.87 -23.08
N LYS A 106 -14.64 -13.97 -23.53
CA LYS A 106 -13.46 -14.28 -24.35
C LYS A 106 -12.21 -14.55 -23.50
N GLY A 107 -12.35 -14.48 -22.17
CA GLY A 107 -11.24 -14.72 -21.23
C GLY A 107 -10.34 -13.51 -20.98
N MET A 108 -10.66 -12.32 -21.51
CA MET A 108 -9.89 -11.10 -21.28
C MET A 108 -10.24 -10.50 -19.92
N ILE A 109 -9.22 -10.05 -19.18
CA ILE A 109 -9.42 -9.35 -17.91
C ILE A 109 -9.94 -7.95 -18.20
N VAL A 110 -11.18 -7.69 -17.80
CA VAL A 110 -11.86 -6.38 -17.96
C VAL A 110 -11.82 -5.53 -16.69
N ASP A 111 -11.67 -6.15 -15.53
CA ASP A 111 -11.43 -5.45 -14.28
C ASP A 111 -10.46 -6.24 -13.38
N ARG A 112 -9.31 -5.66 -13.08
CA ARG A 112 -8.25 -6.28 -12.26
C ARG A 112 -8.60 -6.39 -10.78
N ARG A 113 -9.71 -5.80 -10.32
CA ARG A 113 -10.10 -5.71 -8.92
C ARG A 113 -11.50 -6.25 -8.66
N ALA A 114 -12.12 -6.93 -9.62
CA ALA A 114 -13.47 -7.50 -9.52
C ALA A 114 -14.51 -6.51 -8.94
N GLY A 115 -14.49 -5.24 -9.43
CA GLY A 115 -15.35 -4.17 -8.91
C GLY A 115 -15.04 -3.74 -7.47
N ARG A 116 -14.00 -4.30 -6.84
CA ARG A 116 -13.67 -4.21 -5.41
C ARG A 116 -14.70 -4.89 -4.47
N ASP A 117 -15.66 -5.60 -5.02
CA ASP A 117 -16.61 -6.40 -4.26
C ASP A 117 -16.32 -7.89 -4.45
N ILE A 118 -15.82 -8.53 -3.42
CA ILE A 118 -15.51 -9.97 -3.38
C ILE A 118 -16.55 -10.75 -2.57
N SER A 119 -17.59 -10.09 -2.07
CA SER A 119 -18.63 -10.72 -1.26
C SER A 119 -19.25 -11.97 -1.90
N PRO A 120 -19.56 -12.00 -3.23
CA PRO A 120 -20.08 -13.20 -3.86
C PRO A 120 -19.11 -14.39 -3.85
N ILE A 121 -17.80 -14.12 -3.90
CA ILE A 121 -16.76 -15.16 -3.90
C ILE A 121 -16.61 -15.74 -2.49
N LEU A 122 -16.62 -14.87 -1.48
CA LEU A 122 -16.56 -15.30 -0.07
C LEU A 122 -17.79 -16.13 0.32
N GLN A 123 -18.97 -15.77 -0.17
CA GLN A 123 -20.21 -16.53 0.03
C GLN A 123 -20.17 -17.91 -0.64
N ALA A 124 -19.46 -18.05 -1.76
CA ALA A 124 -19.29 -19.32 -2.46
C ALA A 124 -18.39 -20.32 -1.68
N GLY A 125 -17.79 -19.91 -0.56
CA GLY A 125 -17.10 -20.81 0.38
C GLY A 125 -15.79 -21.40 -0.12
N GLN A 126 -15.19 -20.83 -1.16
CA GLN A 126 -13.87 -21.29 -1.61
C GLN A 126 -12.76 -20.78 -0.67
N SER A 127 -12.35 -21.64 0.24
CA SER A 127 -11.30 -21.34 1.23
C SER A 127 -9.89 -21.75 0.79
N LYS A 128 -9.76 -22.52 -0.29
CA LYS A 128 -8.47 -23.00 -0.82
C LYS A 128 -8.44 -22.94 -2.34
N LEU A 129 -7.35 -22.43 -2.87
CA LEU A 129 -7.01 -22.49 -4.28
C LEU A 129 -5.76 -23.36 -4.42
N SER A 130 -5.82 -24.35 -5.27
CA SER A 130 -4.64 -25.12 -5.68
C SER A 130 -4.35 -24.83 -7.14
N PHE A 131 -3.10 -24.58 -7.46
CA PHE A 131 -2.65 -24.43 -8.84
C PHE A 131 -1.28 -25.04 -9.03
N SER A 132 -0.99 -25.47 -10.23
CA SER A 132 0.35 -25.95 -10.57
C SER A 132 1.03 -25.01 -11.56
N MET A 133 2.32 -24.84 -11.41
CA MET A 133 3.15 -24.07 -12.31
C MET A 133 4.45 -24.83 -12.56
N ASN A 134 4.72 -25.16 -13.82
CA ASN A 134 5.90 -25.94 -14.22
C ASN A 134 6.03 -27.28 -13.46
N GLY A 135 4.91 -27.95 -13.17
CA GLY A 135 4.89 -29.22 -12.46
C GLY A 135 5.02 -29.15 -10.94
N THR A 136 5.06 -27.95 -10.36
CA THR A 136 5.00 -27.72 -8.92
C THR A 136 3.58 -27.35 -8.52
N GLU A 137 3.02 -28.06 -7.55
CA GLU A 137 1.71 -27.75 -6.95
C GLU A 137 1.89 -26.74 -5.80
N PHE A 138 0.95 -25.78 -5.71
CA PHE A 138 0.90 -24.73 -4.70
C PHE A 138 -0.45 -24.73 -4.00
#